data_b4ecbd7be5550ca15848b78cf8acd621
#
_entry.id   b4ecbd7be5550ca15848b78cf8acd621
#
_cell.length_a   1.000
_cell.length_b   1.000
_cell.length_c   1.000
_cell.angle_alpha   90.00
_cell.angle_beta   90.00
_cell.angle_gamma   90.00
#
_symmetry.space_group_name_H-M   'P 1'
#
loop_
_entity.id
_entity.type
_entity.pdbx_description
1 polymer ?
#
loop_
_entity_poly.entity_id
_entity_poly.type
_entity_poly.pdbx_seq_one_letter_code
_entity_poly.pdbx_strand_id
1 'polypeptide(L)'
;MKVRIALLCAFVAAVASVVPLIGPSDGQAASLVVGRARGTFQPRQGKVFVLVIGNDARSGNPDRSLADAIHLVGINTRTMKGGILNFPRDSWVSIPGSGAGRINEALFRGGPELLARTVHSVTGIRPDYWVMVGFDGFQDIIRDIGPVTMTLPRAIYDPYGSGANLRAGRQPLGAVKSLAFVRTRKVFLDGDVARTTNQGRYLLALLRKFRGEIDRKPASLLRWMTVTRRHARLNVGAGDLYRLGVLASQVRPADVGNVTLPVSIGTAGAASVVFIQDGARTIYERFRRTGAL
;
A
#
# COMPACT_ATOMS: atom_id res chain seq x y z
N MET A 1 -2.96 43.02 5.44
CA MET A 1 -4.09 42.13 5.75
C MET A 1 -4.94 41.77 4.52
N LYS A 2 -5.14 42.66 3.55
CA LYS A 2 -5.96 42.41 2.33
C LYS A 2 -5.36 41.39 1.31
N VAL A 3 -4.05 41.27 1.21
CA VAL A 3 -3.37 40.34 0.25
C VAL A 3 -3.45 38.85 0.68
N ARG A 4 -3.49 38.57 1.99
CA ARG A 4 -3.60 37.19 2.50
C ARG A 4 -5.02 36.61 2.33
N ILE A 5 -6.04 37.45 2.29
CA ILE A 5 -7.44 37.06 2.06
C ILE A 5 -7.66 36.71 0.58
N ALA A 6 -7.03 37.44 -0.34
CA ALA A 6 -7.13 37.16 -1.78
C ALA A 6 -6.46 35.84 -2.19
N LEU A 7 -5.34 35.47 -1.56
CA LEU A 7 -4.68 34.19 -1.79
C LEU A 7 -5.46 33.00 -1.21
N LEU A 8 -6.16 33.20 -0.10
CA LEU A 8 -7.03 32.18 0.49
C LEU A 8 -8.28 31.95 -0.39
N CYS A 9 -8.86 33.01 -0.95
CA CYS A 9 -9.98 32.90 -1.88
C CYS A 9 -9.61 32.28 -3.23
N ALA A 10 -8.39 32.54 -3.75
CA ALA A 10 -7.90 31.90 -4.98
C ALA A 10 -7.62 30.40 -4.78
N PHE A 11 -7.12 29.99 -3.60
CA PHE A 11 -6.94 28.58 -3.26
C PHE A 11 -8.28 27.85 -3.10
N VAL A 12 -9.27 28.47 -2.48
CA VAL A 12 -10.64 27.94 -2.35
C VAL A 12 -11.33 27.87 -3.72
N ALA A 13 -11.12 28.83 -4.61
CA ALA A 13 -11.67 28.80 -5.98
C ALA A 13 -11.04 27.72 -6.85
N ALA A 14 -9.73 27.43 -6.72
CA ALA A 14 -9.05 26.37 -7.46
C ALA A 14 -9.46 24.96 -6.97
N VAL A 15 -9.82 24.82 -5.70
CA VAL A 15 -10.41 23.57 -5.15
C VAL A 15 -11.88 23.45 -5.52
N ALA A 16 -12.63 24.56 -5.60
CA ALA A 16 -14.04 24.58 -5.99
C ALA A 16 -14.28 24.25 -7.46
N SER A 17 -13.31 24.50 -8.37
CA SER A 17 -13.43 24.11 -9.79
C SER A 17 -13.23 22.62 -10.04
N VAL A 18 -12.73 21.86 -9.04
CA VAL A 18 -12.56 20.39 -9.10
C VAL A 18 -13.63 19.65 -8.25
N VAL A 19 -14.32 20.38 -7.35
CA VAL A 19 -15.37 19.82 -6.48
C VAL A 19 -16.54 20.82 -6.47
N PRO A 20 -17.64 20.58 -7.19
CA PRO A 20 -18.80 21.44 -7.06
C PRO A 20 -19.39 21.31 -5.65
N LEU A 21 -19.42 22.43 -4.91
CA LEU A 21 -20.15 22.69 -3.69
C LEU A 21 -19.62 22.05 -2.40
N ILE A 22 -18.71 22.74 -1.74
CA ILE A 22 -18.56 22.64 -0.28
C ILE A 22 -19.00 23.98 0.32
N GLY A 23 -20.22 24.03 0.84
CA GLY A 23 -20.71 25.13 1.66
C GLY A 23 -20.21 25.00 3.12
N PRO A 24 -20.42 26.03 3.97
CA PRO A 24 -19.77 26.16 5.28
C PRO A 24 -20.37 25.33 6.43
N SER A 25 -20.79 24.09 6.19
CA SER A 25 -21.16 23.13 7.24
C SER A 25 -20.37 21.84 7.08
N ASP A 26 -19.20 21.81 7.69
CA ASP A 26 -18.07 20.93 7.36
C ASP A 26 -18.33 19.40 7.44
N GLY A 27 -19.24 18.93 8.22
CA GLY A 27 -19.49 17.49 8.41
C GLY A 27 -20.48 16.89 7.42
N GLN A 28 -21.59 17.59 7.16
CA GLN A 28 -22.65 17.09 6.28
C GLN A 28 -22.28 17.16 4.81
N ALA A 29 -21.59 18.21 4.36
CA ALA A 29 -21.14 18.36 2.98
C ALA A 29 -20.10 17.32 2.60
N ALA A 30 -19.13 17.02 3.49
CA ALA A 30 -18.15 15.97 3.26
C ALA A 30 -18.80 14.58 3.21
N SER A 31 -19.77 14.31 4.06
CA SER A 31 -20.56 13.05 4.02
C SER A 31 -21.38 12.93 2.74
N LEU A 32 -21.91 14.03 2.23
CA LEU A 32 -22.69 14.05 0.99
C LEU A 32 -21.80 13.81 -0.24
N VAL A 33 -20.59 14.38 -0.25
CA VAL A 33 -19.61 14.19 -1.33
C VAL A 33 -19.11 12.74 -1.34
N VAL A 34 -18.78 12.17 -0.19
CA VAL A 34 -18.41 10.75 -0.05
C VAL A 34 -19.59 9.85 -0.47
N GLY A 35 -20.82 10.19 -0.08
CA GLY A 35 -22.03 9.45 -0.46
C GLY A 35 -22.30 9.46 -1.97
N ARG A 36 -22.13 10.62 -2.63
CA ARG A 36 -22.29 10.75 -4.10
C ARG A 36 -21.18 10.05 -4.90
N ALA A 37 -19.96 10.08 -4.41
CA ALA A 37 -18.83 9.40 -5.06
C ALA A 37 -18.98 7.86 -5.04
N ARG A 38 -19.78 7.30 -4.16
CA ARG A 38 -20.04 5.84 -4.07
C ARG A 38 -20.61 5.24 -5.36
N GLY A 39 -21.34 6.02 -6.16
CA GLY A 39 -21.98 5.52 -7.39
C GLY A 39 -21.18 5.72 -8.68
N THR A 40 -20.08 6.48 -8.68
CA THR A 40 -19.43 6.97 -9.90
C THR A 40 -18.13 6.30 -10.29
N PHE A 41 -17.46 5.57 -9.36
CA PHE A 41 -16.24 4.84 -9.65
C PHE A 41 -16.57 3.44 -10.11
N GLN A 42 -16.50 3.22 -11.42
CA GLN A 42 -16.64 1.90 -12.04
C GLN A 42 -15.27 1.48 -12.59
N PRO A 43 -14.44 0.80 -11.79
CA PRO A 43 -13.21 0.22 -12.31
C PRO A 43 -13.53 -0.88 -13.31
N ARG A 44 -12.59 -1.15 -14.23
CA ARG A 44 -12.77 -2.20 -15.23
C ARG A 44 -13.17 -3.52 -14.55
N GLN A 45 -14.30 -4.09 -14.99
CA GLN A 45 -14.81 -5.38 -14.49
C GLN A 45 -15.20 -5.42 -12.99
N GLY A 46 -15.46 -4.29 -12.34
CA GLY A 46 -15.88 -4.26 -10.94
C GLY A 46 -14.77 -4.64 -9.93
N LYS A 47 -13.50 -4.52 -10.31
CA LYS A 47 -12.33 -4.79 -9.47
C LYS A 47 -11.27 -3.70 -9.71
N VAL A 48 -10.49 -3.39 -8.70
CA VAL A 48 -9.32 -2.52 -8.82
C VAL A 48 -8.13 -3.19 -8.15
N PHE A 49 -6.97 -3.09 -8.81
CA PHE A 49 -5.71 -3.63 -8.30
C PHE A 49 -4.67 -2.52 -8.20
N VAL A 50 -4.07 -2.39 -7.02
CA VAL A 50 -3.02 -1.41 -6.72
C VAL A 50 -1.76 -2.13 -6.29
N LEU A 51 -0.66 -1.88 -6.99
CA LEU A 51 0.66 -2.38 -6.59
C LEU A 51 1.28 -1.41 -5.58
N VAL A 52 1.49 -1.87 -4.36
CA VAL A 52 2.14 -1.13 -3.28
C VAL A 52 3.60 -1.57 -3.21
N ILE A 53 4.52 -0.61 -3.37
CA ILE A 53 5.95 -0.83 -3.46
C ILE A 53 6.64 -0.06 -2.33
N GLY A 54 7.44 -0.76 -1.53
CA GLY A 54 8.36 -0.15 -0.58
C GLY A 54 9.79 -0.37 -1.04
N ASN A 55 10.62 0.68 -1.01
CA ASN A 55 12.02 0.59 -1.35
C ASN A 55 12.92 1.13 -0.22
N ASP A 56 14.21 0.84 -0.30
CA ASP A 56 15.19 1.27 0.70
C ASP A 56 15.99 2.51 0.27
N ALA A 57 15.53 3.23 -0.77
CA ALA A 57 16.20 4.42 -1.23
C ALA A 57 16.30 5.47 -0.11
N ARG A 58 17.54 5.72 0.35
CA ARG A 58 17.87 6.72 1.38
C ARG A 58 18.33 8.04 0.77
N SER A 59 18.83 7.98 -0.46
CA SER A 59 19.26 9.11 -1.27
C SER A 59 19.39 8.67 -2.72
N GLY A 60 19.22 9.59 -3.67
CA GLY A 60 19.34 9.28 -5.09
C GLY A 60 18.02 8.98 -5.78
N ASN A 61 18.08 8.31 -6.93
CA ASN A 61 16.90 8.00 -7.72
C ASN A 61 16.15 6.79 -7.13
N PRO A 62 14.94 6.98 -6.55
CA PRO A 62 14.16 5.88 -5.96
C PRO A 62 13.75 4.82 -6.98
N ASP A 63 13.76 5.12 -8.30
CA ASP A 63 13.47 4.16 -9.37
C ASP A 63 14.64 3.19 -9.62
N ARG A 64 15.82 3.47 -9.07
CA ARG A 64 17.02 2.63 -9.18
C ARG A 64 17.40 1.99 -7.85
N SER A 65 16.41 1.62 -7.06
CA SER A 65 16.57 0.86 -5.82
C SER A 65 15.88 -0.48 -5.92
N LEU A 66 16.19 -1.40 -5.01
CA LEU A 66 15.49 -2.69 -4.93
C LEU A 66 14.14 -2.50 -4.22
N ALA A 67 13.12 -3.26 -4.65
CA ALA A 67 11.84 -3.27 -3.97
C ALA A 67 11.90 -4.19 -2.73
N ASP A 68 11.83 -3.62 -1.54
CA ASP A 68 11.86 -4.37 -0.27
C ASP A 68 10.47 -4.82 0.21
N ALA A 69 9.43 -4.21 -0.31
CA ALA A 69 8.04 -4.59 -0.08
C ALA A 69 7.29 -4.57 -1.42
N ILE A 70 6.60 -5.66 -1.73
CA ILE A 70 5.85 -5.82 -2.98
C ILE A 70 4.51 -6.45 -2.63
N HIS A 71 3.44 -5.66 -2.73
CA HIS A 71 2.10 -6.09 -2.37
C HIS A 71 1.12 -5.72 -3.47
N LEU A 72 0.37 -6.69 -3.98
CA LEU A 72 -0.75 -6.43 -4.87
C LEU A 72 -2.03 -6.39 -4.04
N VAL A 73 -2.62 -5.21 -3.91
CA VAL A 73 -3.87 -4.99 -3.20
C VAL A 73 -5.02 -5.02 -4.20
N GLY A 74 -6.00 -5.88 -3.98
CA GLY A 74 -7.21 -5.95 -4.79
C GLY A 74 -8.45 -5.60 -3.98
N ILE A 75 -9.42 -4.95 -4.63
CA ILE A 75 -10.73 -4.65 -4.06
C ILE A 75 -11.81 -4.98 -5.09
N ASN A 76 -12.80 -5.76 -4.67
CA ASN A 76 -14.03 -5.96 -5.42
C ASN A 76 -15.00 -4.84 -5.07
N THR A 77 -15.35 -4.03 -6.06
CA THR A 77 -16.18 -2.83 -5.87
C THR A 77 -17.67 -3.13 -5.73
N ARG A 78 -18.09 -4.37 -5.97
CA ARG A 78 -19.47 -4.81 -5.78
C ARG A 78 -19.69 -5.41 -4.40
N THR A 79 -18.73 -6.25 -3.95
CA THR A 79 -18.85 -6.97 -2.66
C THR A 79 -18.16 -6.25 -1.51
N MET A 80 -17.34 -5.22 -1.80
CA MET A 80 -16.47 -4.52 -0.84
C MET A 80 -15.52 -5.46 -0.08
N LYS A 81 -15.22 -6.63 -0.64
CA LYS A 81 -14.18 -7.55 -0.15
C LYS A 81 -12.87 -7.26 -0.85
N GLY A 82 -11.76 -7.59 -0.21
CA GLY A 82 -10.44 -7.34 -0.78
C GLY A 82 -9.43 -8.43 -0.44
N GLY A 83 -8.21 -8.20 -0.93
CA GLY A 83 -7.07 -9.04 -0.64
C GLY A 83 -5.77 -8.28 -0.77
N ILE A 84 -4.77 -8.72 -0.01
CA ILE A 84 -3.38 -8.31 -0.13
C ILE A 84 -2.60 -9.57 -0.47
N LEU A 85 -2.07 -9.62 -1.67
CA LEU A 85 -1.17 -10.67 -2.13
C LEU A 85 0.27 -10.17 -1.97
N ASN A 86 1.02 -10.85 -1.12
CA ASN A 86 2.37 -10.44 -0.75
C ASN A 86 3.40 -11.27 -1.50
N PHE A 87 4.38 -10.61 -2.13
CA PHE A 87 5.47 -11.23 -2.87
C PHE A 87 6.75 -11.17 -2.03
N PRO A 88 7.35 -12.29 -1.64
CA PRO A 88 8.71 -12.28 -1.11
C PRO A 88 9.66 -11.65 -2.14
N ARG A 89 10.47 -10.69 -1.71
CA ARG A 89 11.30 -9.87 -2.63
C ARG A 89 12.34 -10.67 -3.41
N ASP A 90 12.78 -11.80 -2.84
CA ASP A 90 13.78 -12.68 -3.44
C ASP A 90 13.15 -13.77 -4.34
N SER A 91 11.84 -13.66 -4.69
CA SER A 91 11.16 -14.57 -5.61
C SER A 91 11.82 -14.56 -6.96
N TRP A 92 12.27 -15.75 -7.42
CA TRP A 92 12.91 -15.92 -8.72
C TRP A 92 11.86 -16.02 -9.82
N VAL A 93 11.86 -15.05 -10.73
CA VAL A 93 10.83 -14.91 -11.75
C VAL A 93 11.44 -14.47 -13.08
N SER A 94 10.68 -14.62 -14.18
CA SER A 94 11.00 -13.98 -15.46
C SER A 94 10.60 -12.51 -15.41
N ILE A 95 11.57 -11.60 -15.64
CA ILE A 95 11.37 -10.16 -15.72
C ILE A 95 11.27 -9.77 -17.20
N PRO A 96 10.11 -9.26 -17.67
CA PRO A 96 9.89 -8.96 -19.08
C PRO A 96 10.97 -8.05 -19.69
N GLY A 97 11.65 -8.55 -20.75
CA GLY A 97 12.71 -7.82 -21.42
C GLY A 97 14.06 -7.78 -20.69
N SER A 98 14.17 -8.49 -19.53
CA SER A 98 15.40 -8.44 -18.71
C SER A 98 15.86 -9.82 -18.23
N GLY A 99 15.25 -10.92 -18.72
CA GLY A 99 15.60 -12.29 -18.33
C GLY A 99 15.10 -12.68 -16.93
N ALA A 100 15.64 -13.78 -16.39
CA ALA A 100 15.29 -14.21 -15.04
C ALA A 100 16.05 -13.42 -13.96
N GLY A 101 15.42 -13.26 -12.80
CA GLY A 101 16.00 -12.52 -11.68
C GLY A 101 15.09 -12.54 -10.46
N ARG A 102 15.54 -11.96 -9.35
CA ARG A 102 14.67 -11.71 -8.20
C ARG A 102 13.64 -10.65 -8.57
N ILE A 103 12.40 -10.82 -8.12
CA ILE A 103 11.31 -9.90 -8.46
C ILE A 103 11.60 -8.44 -8.04
N ASN A 104 12.34 -8.24 -6.95
CA ASN A 104 12.74 -6.91 -6.47
C ASN A 104 13.68 -6.16 -7.43
N GLU A 105 14.45 -6.90 -8.24
CA GLU A 105 15.35 -6.31 -9.24
C GLU A 105 14.59 -5.64 -10.38
N ALA A 106 13.33 -6.00 -10.60
CA ALA A 106 12.53 -5.37 -11.64
C ALA A 106 12.36 -3.85 -11.40
N LEU A 107 12.29 -3.41 -10.13
CA LEU A 107 12.27 -1.98 -9.80
C LEU A 107 13.59 -1.31 -10.21
N PHE A 108 14.73 -1.90 -9.88
CA PHE A 108 16.05 -1.37 -10.23
C PHE A 108 16.28 -1.32 -11.75
N ARG A 109 15.84 -2.37 -12.47
CA ARG A 109 16.08 -2.54 -13.90
C ARG A 109 15.20 -1.64 -14.78
N GLY A 110 13.98 -1.29 -14.35
CA GLY A 110 13.04 -0.53 -15.18
C GLY A 110 11.90 0.17 -14.43
N GLY A 111 12.14 0.49 -13.16
CA GLY A 111 11.19 1.28 -12.36
C GLY A 111 9.90 0.54 -11.99
N PRO A 112 8.94 1.28 -11.43
CA PRO A 112 7.68 0.70 -10.96
C PRO A 112 6.84 0.10 -12.09
N GLU A 113 6.95 0.59 -13.31
CA GLU A 113 6.28 0.04 -14.49
C GLU A 113 6.79 -1.35 -14.86
N LEU A 114 8.11 -1.59 -14.80
CA LEU A 114 8.66 -2.91 -15.07
C LEU A 114 8.26 -3.88 -13.96
N LEU A 115 8.28 -3.45 -12.70
CA LEU A 115 7.80 -4.26 -11.59
C LEU A 115 6.30 -4.60 -11.74
N ALA A 116 5.46 -3.66 -12.16
CA ALA A 116 4.05 -3.90 -12.43
C ALA A 116 3.85 -4.90 -13.58
N ARG A 117 4.62 -4.79 -14.67
CA ARG A 117 4.62 -5.79 -15.76
C ARG A 117 5.10 -7.17 -15.28
N THR A 118 6.10 -7.21 -14.41
CA THR A 118 6.61 -8.47 -13.84
C THR A 118 5.53 -9.13 -12.96
N VAL A 119 4.85 -8.37 -12.09
CA VAL A 119 3.73 -8.89 -11.31
C VAL A 119 2.60 -9.40 -12.22
N HIS A 120 2.30 -8.68 -13.30
CA HIS A 120 1.33 -9.14 -14.30
C HIS A 120 1.76 -10.45 -14.97
N SER A 121 3.02 -10.57 -15.40
CA SER A 121 3.56 -11.79 -16.01
C SER A 121 3.46 -13.00 -15.07
N VAL A 122 3.72 -12.81 -13.78
CA VAL A 122 3.66 -13.88 -12.77
C VAL A 122 2.23 -14.30 -12.42
N THR A 123 1.30 -13.33 -12.33
CA THR A 123 -0.03 -13.58 -11.76
C THR A 123 -1.18 -13.58 -12.76
N GLY A 124 -0.95 -13.06 -13.98
CA GLY A 124 -2.02 -12.73 -14.94
C GLY A 124 -2.90 -11.55 -14.48
N ILE A 125 -2.53 -10.84 -13.41
CA ILE A 125 -3.27 -9.69 -12.88
C ILE A 125 -2.52 -8.41 -13.22
N ARG A 126 -3.11 -7.56 -14.04
CA ARG A 126 -2.54 -6.25 -14.36
C ARG A 126 -2.91 -5.25 -13.27
N PRO A 127 -1.93 -4.66 -12.54
CA PRO A 127 -2.23 -3.54 -11.65
C PRO A 127 -2.80 -2.36 -12.43
N ASP A 128 -3.84 -1.73 -11.90
CA ASP A 128 -4.42 -0.50 -12.47
C ASP A 128 -3.57 0.72 -12.09
N TYR A 129 -3.04 0.68 -10.87
CA TYR A 129 -2.20 1.74 -10.31
C TYR A 129 -1.03 1.15 -9.53
N TRP A 130 0.01 1.98 -9.33
CA TRP A 130 1.06 1.70 -8.37
C TRP A 130 1.29 2.89 -7.43
N VAL A 131 1.71 2.57 -6.22
CA VAL A 131 2.14 3.53 -5.19
C VAL A 131 3.48 3.06 -4.66
N MET A 132 4.49 3.93 -4.67
CA MET A 132 5.84 3.63 -4.20
C MET A 132 6.25 4.58 -3.09
N VAL A 133 6.83 4.04 -2.01
CA VAL A 133 7.29 4.80 -0.85
C VAL A 133 8.66 4.31 -0.40
N GLY A 134 9.58 5.23 -0.17
CA GLY A 134 10.88 4.97 0.48
C GLY A 134 10.76 5.03 2.00
N PHE A 135 11.85 4.72 2.71
CA PHE A 135 11.86 4.71 4.18
C PHE A 135 11.50 6.05 4.80
N ASP A 136 12.07 7.14 4.29
CA ASP A 136 11.80 8.49 4.82
C ASP A 136 10.35 8.89 4.55
N GLY A 137 9.87 8.70 3.31
CA GLY A 137 8.47 8.96 2.98
C GLY A 137 7.49 8.14 3.81
N PHE A 138 7.81 6.86 4.09
CA PHE A 138 7.01 6.03 4.98
C PHE A 138 6.96 6.60 6.41
N GLN A 139 8.10 7.02 6.96
CA GLN A 139 8.14 7.63 8.29
C GLN A 139 7.38 8.95 8.32
N ASP A 140 7.52 9.78 7.29
CA ASP A 140 6.82 11.06 7.18
C ASP A 140 5.30 10.88 7.07
N ILE A 141 4.85 9.89 6.28
CA ILE A 141 3.42 9.51 6.28
C ILE A 141 2.95 9.21 7.70
N ILE A 142 3.68 8.38 8.46
CA ILE A 142 3.26 8.02 9.82
C ILE A 142 3.35 9.19 10.80
N ARG A 143 4.29 10.12 10.63
CA ARG A 143 4.33 11.37 11.41
C ARG A 143 3.09 12.22 11.16
N ASP A 144 2.72 12.38 9.89
CA ASP A 144 1.60 13.24 9.48
C ASP A 144 0.24 12.63 9.82
N ILE A 145 0.04 11.32 9.68
CA ILE A 145 -1.24 10.66 10.02
C ILE A 145 -1.34 10.24 11.50
N GLY A 146 -0.22 10.26 12.22
CA GLY A 146 -0.12 9.76 13.60
C GLY A 146 0.05 8.25 13.71
N PRO A 147 0.33 7.73 14.94
CA PRO A 147 0.67 6.34 15.17
C PRO A 147 -0.38 5.34 14.67
N VAL A 148 0.10 4.19 14.20
CA VAL A 148 -0.74 3.05 13.76
C VAL A 148 -0.82 2.02 14.87
N THR A 149 -2.03 1.68 15.31
CA THR A 149 -2.22 0.67 16.36
C THR A 149 -2.08 -0.74 15.78
N MET A 150 -1.15 -1.50 16.34
CA MET A 150 -0.92 -2.92 16.05
C MET A 150 -1.18 -3.78 17.29
N THR A 151 -1.61 -5.03 17.06
CA THR A 151 -1.62 -6.07 18.09
C THR A 151 -0.60 -7.12 17.70
N LEU A 152 0.46 -7.26 18.51
CA LEU A 152 1.56 -8.18 18.27
C LEU A 152 1.35 -9.44 19.13
N PRO A 153 1.37 -10.65 18.54
CA PRO A 153 1.17 -11.90 19.29
C PRO A 153 2.34 -12.20 20.24
N ARG A 154 3.52 -11.68 19.95
CA ARG A 154 4.74 -11.81 20.78
C ARG A 154 5.57 -10.53 20.72
N ALA A 155 6.47 -10.35 21.67
CA ALA A 155 7.46 -9.28 21.63
C ALA A 155 8.43 -9.48 20.45
N ILE A 156 8.91 -8.38 19.89
CA ILE A 156 9.88 -8.35 18.80
C ILE A 156 11.08 -7.53 19.27
N TYR A 157 12.23 -8.19 19.39
CA TYR A 157 13.48 -7.56 19.78
C TYR A 157 14.56 -7.84 18.72
N ASP A 158 14.88 -6.81 17.95
CA ASP A 158 15.87 -6.88 16.85
C ASP A 158 16.64 -5.56 16.75
N PRO A 159 17.39 -5.19 17.82
CA PRO A 159 18.02 -3.87 17.91
C PRO A 159 19.10 -3.64 16.86
N TYR A 160 19.80 -4.70 16.44
CA TYR A 160 20.92 -4.62 15.49
C TYR A 160 20.50 -4.84 14.03
N GLY A 161 19.30 -5.35 13.78
CA GLY A 161 18.78 -5.56 12.43
C GLY A 161 17.84 -4.46 11.99
N SER A 162 16.61 -4.51 12.46
CA SER A 162 15.58 -3.53 12.12
C SER A 162 15.50 -2.33 13.07
N GLY A 163 16.13 -2.41 14.23
CA GLY A 163 15.97 -1.47 15.33
C GLY A 163 14.70 -1.71 16.15
N ALA A 164 14.04 -2.87 16.00
CA ALA A 164 12.79 -3.15 16.69
C ALA A 164 13.00 -3.46 18.17
N ASN A 165 12.23 -2.76 19.02
CA ASN A 165 12.00 -3.08 20.42
C ASN A 165 10.50 -2.86 20.69
N LEU A 166 9.71 -3.92 20.48
CA LEU A 166 8.26 -3.89 20.49
C LEU A 166 7.74 -4.95 21.47
N ARG A 167 6.83 -4.54 22.35
CA ARG A 167 6.20 -5.46 23.32
C ARG A 167 5.13 -6.31 22.65
N ALA A 168 4.74 -7.41 23.26
CA ALA A 168 3.52 -8.13 22.90
C ALA A 168 2.27 -7.28 23.21
N GLY A 169 1.15 -7.63 22.60
CA GLY A 169 -0.15 -7.00 22.84
C GLY A 169 -0.43 -5.79 21.94
N ARG A 170 -1.47 -5.07 22.30
CA ARG A 170 -1.97 -3.90 21.54
C ARG A 170 -1.16 -2.65 21.90
N GLN A 171 -0.58 -2.00 20.90
CA GLN A 171 0.25 -0.80 21.10
C GLN A 171 0.23 0.12 19.87
N PRO A 172 0.38 1.45 20.08
CA PRO A 172 0.58 2.39 18.98
C PRO A 172 2.05 2.34 18.50
N LEU A 173 2.24 2.23 17.19
CA LEU A 173 3.54 2.33 16.54
C LEU A 173 3.65 3.68 15.85
N GLY A 174 4.52 4.57 16.38
CA GLY A 174 4.93 5.81 15.71
C GLY A 174 5.89 5.51 14.56
N ALA A 175 6.36 6.53 13.86
CA ALA A 175 7.14 6.41 12.63
C ALA A 175 8.33 5.44 12.72
N VAL A 176 9.19 5.62 13.72
CA VAL A 176 10.39 4.77 13.93
C VAL A 176 10.00 3.32 14.22
N LYS A 177 9.07 3.09 15.15
CA LYS A 177 8.60 1.75 15.51
C LYS A 177 7.88 1.05 14.36
N SER A 178 7.13 1.80 13.54
CA SER A 178 6.48 1.29 12.34
C SER A 178 7.49 0.83 11.30
N LEU A 179 8.51 1.64 11.02
CA LEU A 179 9.58 1.26 10.10
C LEU A 179 10.36 0.05 10.61
N ALA A 180 10.70 0.03 11.90
CA ALA A 180 11.36 -1.11 12.53
C ALA A 180 10.52 -2.39 12.37
N PHE A 181 9.21 -2.33 12.64
CA PHE A 181 8.31 -3.48 12.50
C PHE A 181 8.28 -4.05 11.07
N VAL A 182 8.09 -3.19 10.05
CA VAL A 182 7.98 -3.65 8.65
C VAL A 182 9.33 -4.09 8.05
N ARG A 183 10.45 -3.82 8.73
CA ARG A 183 11.80 -4.25 8.35
C ARG A 183 12.28 -5.48 9.09
N THR A 184 11.61 -5.88 10.19
CA THR A 184 12.05 -7.01 11.02
C THR A 184 11.97 -8.32 10.26
N ARG A 185 13.10 -9.07 10.22
CA ARG A 185 13.19 -10.40 9.57
C ARG A 185 13.96 -11.43 10.39
N LYS A 186 15.12 -11.06 10.96
CA LYS A 186 16.09 -12.00 11.56
C LYS A 186 15.57 -12.76 12.78
N VAL A 187 14.57 -12.23 13.47
CA VAL A 187 13.94 -12.84 14.66
C VAL A 187 12.80 -13.80 14.34
N PHE A 188 12.52 -14.01 13.06
CA PHE A 188 11.51 -14.95 12.58
C PHE A 188 12.19 -16.13 11.88
N LEU A 189 11.67 -17.34 12.11
CA LEU A 189 12.20 -18.58 11.49
C LEU A 189 12.15 -18.49 9.96
N ASP A 190 11.03 -17.95 9.42
CA ASP A 190 10.79 -17.79 7.99
C ASP A 190 11.43 -16.51 7.43
N GLY A 191 12.21 -15.78 8.21
CA GLY A 191 13.02 -14.63 7.80
C GLY A 191 12.26 -13.61 6.96
N ASP A 192 12.55 -13.56 5.67
CA ASP A 192 11.98 -12.60 4.72
C ASP A 192 10.49 -12.84 4.41
N VAL A 193 10.04 -14.11 4.44
CA VAL A 193 8.63 -14.46 4.23
C VAL A 193 7.78 -13.93 5.38
N ALA A 194 8.25 -14.09 6.63
CA ALA A 194 7.58 -13.51 7.80
C ALA A 194 7.53 -11.98 7.74
N ARG A 195 8.63 -11.33 7.32
CA ARG A 195 8.64 -9.87 7.10
C ARG A 195 7.58 -9.45 6.11
N THR A 196 7.51 -10.10 4.97
CA THR A 196 6.54 -9.83 3.90
C THR A 196 5.10 -9.98 4.39
N THR A 197 4.81 -11.03 5.18
CA THR A 197 3.50 -11.24 5.83
C THR A 197 3.17 -10.11 6.83
N ASN A 198 4.17 -9.67 7.62
CA ASN A 198 4.00 -8.59 8.60
C ASN A 198 3.76 -7.23 7.93
N GLN A 199 4.37 -6.98 6.77
CA GLN A 199 4.08 -5.79 5.95
C GLN A 199 2.61 -5.78 5.52
N GLY A 200 2.06 -6.90 5.06
CA GLY A 200 0.63 -7.03 4.75
C GLY A 200 -0.27 -6.81 5.97
N ARG A 201 0.11 -7.32 7.16
CA ARG A 201 -0.61 -7.04 8.42
C ARG A 201 -0.58 -5.56 8.78
N TYR A 202 0.52 -4.87 8.48
CA TYR A 202 0.65 -3.43 8.70
C TYR A 202 -0.27 -2.63 7.76
N LEU A 203 -0.39 -3.02 6.48
CA LEU A 203 -1.34 -2.42 5.55
C LEU A 203 -2.80 -2.57 6.04
N LEU A 204 -3.17 -3.72 6.62
CA LEU A 204 -4.48 -3.90 7.25
C LEU A 204 -4.69 -2.99 8.46
N ALA A 205 -3.66 -2.75 9.26
CA ALA A 205 -3.73 -1.82 10.38
C ALA A 205 -3.86 -0.36 9.89
N LEU A 206 -3.18 0.01 8.81
CA LEU A 206 -3.36 1.30 8.15
C LEU A 206 -4.80 1.47 7.64
N LEU A 207 -5.39 0.44 7.03
CA LEU A 207 -6.79 0.48 6.58
C LEU A 207 -7.75 0.67 7.76
N ARG A 208 -7.51 -0.01 8.91
CA ARG A 208 -8.32 0.19 10.13
C ARG A 208 -8.25 1.64 10.62
N LYS A 209 -7.03 2.20 10.68
CA LYS A 209 -6.81 3.59 11.09
C LYS A 209 -7.50 4.56 10.13
N PHE A 210 -7.26 4.41 8.83
CA PHE A 210 -7.85 5.23 7.77
C PHE A 210 -9.37 5.25 7.89
N ARG A 211 -10.02 4.09 7.91
CA ARG A 211 -11.48 4.00 8.06
C ARG A 211 -11.98 4.66 9.32
N GLY A 212 -11.38 4.33 10.48
CA GLY A 212 -11.82 4.90 11.74
C GLY A 212 -11.68 6.43 11.82
N GLU A 213 -10.79 7.02 11.03
CA GLU A 213 -10.70 8.48 10.90
C GLU A 213 -11.76 9.04 9.96
N ILE A 214 -12.01 8.39 8.81
CA ILE A 214 -13.03 8.81 7.86
C ILE A 214 -14.45 8.67 8.46
N ASP A 215 -14.70 7.58 9.20
CA ASP A 215 -16.00 7.35 9.87
C ASP A 215 -16.30 8.45 10.90
N ARG A 216 -15.27 8.96 11.61
CA ARG A 216 -15.42 10.05 12.58
C ARG A 216 -15.42 11.44 11.96
N LYS A 217 -14.58 11.65 10.94
CA LYS A 217 -14.41 12.94 10.25
C LYS A 217 -14.14 12.69 8.76
N PRO A 218 -15.18 12.70 7.89
CA PRO A 218 -15.05 12.44 6.45
C PRO A 218 -14.00 13.31 5.74
N ALA A 219 -13.84 14.57 6.16
CA ALA A 219 -12.82 15.48 5.65
C ALA A 219 -11.38 14.99 5.84
N SER A 220 -11.14 14.01 6.74
CA SER A 220 -9.83 13.37 6.89
C SER A 220 -9.34 12.71 5.62
N LEU A 221 -10.24 12.35 4.69
CA LEU A 221 -9.87 11.81 3.38
C LEU A 221 -8.91 12.74 2.63
N LEU A 222 -9.20 14.05 2.62
CA LEU A 222 -8.34 15.04 1.94
C LEU A 222 -6.95 15.11 2.58
N ARG A 223 -6.86 15.03 3.92
CA ARG A 223 -5.58 14.95 4.62
C ARG A 223 -4.79 13.70 4.18
N TRP A 224 -5.42 12.53 4.17
CA TRP A 224 -4.77 11.30 3.74
C TRP A 224 -4.27 11.37 2.29
N MET A 225 -5.06 11.96 1.38
CA MET A 225 -4.66 12.17 0.00
C MET A 225 -3.44 13.10 -0.10
N THR A 226 -3.47 14.24 0.62
CA THR A 226 -2.38 15.21 0.64
C THR A 226 -1.09 14.59 1.16
N VAL A 227 -1.15 13.86 2.28
CA VAL A 227 -0.02 13.17 2.88
C VAL A 227 0.54 12.11 1.91
N THR A 228 -0.33 11.30 1.31
CA THR A 228 0.11 10.29 0.32
C THR A 228 0.81 10.94 -0.87
N ARG A 229 0.25 12.00 -1.45
CA ARG A 229 0.86 12.70 -2.59
C ARG A 229 2.17 13.39 -2.25
N ARG A 230 2.33 13.85 -1.01
CA ARG A 230 3.55 14.52 -0.56
C ARG A 230 4.71 13.58 -0.37
N HIS A 231 4.47 12.38 0.14
CA HIS A 231 5.50 11.47 0.63
C HIS A 231 5.63 10.16 -0.16
N ALA A 232 4.73 9.90 -1.11
CA ALA A 232 4.79 8.74 -1.99
C ALA A 232 4.79 9.15 -3.46
N ARG A 233 5.42 8.33 -4.30
CA ARG A 233 5.28 8.40 -5.77
C ARG A 233 4.14 7.50 -6.21
N LEU A 234 3.34 7.97 -7.14
CA LEU A 234 2.17 7.24 -7.62
C LEU A 234 1.84 7.63 -9.07
N ASN A 235 1.28 6.69 -9.83
CA ASN A 235 0.78 6.92 -11.18
C ASN A 235 -0.73 7.20 -11.22
N VAL A 236 -1.30 7.63 -10.10
CA VAL A 236 -2.73 7.91 -9.98
C VAL A 236 -2.98 9.41 -9.91
N GLY A 237 -3.92 9.90 -10.73
CA GLY A 237 -4.37 11.30 -10.69
C GLY A 237 -5.15 11.62 -9.42
N ALA A 238 -5.32 12.92 -9.11
CA ALA A 238 -6.01 13.35 -7.89
C ALA A 238 -7.46 12.84 -7.80
N GLY A 239 -8.19 12.84 -8.92
CA GLY A 239 -9.57 12.34 -8.97
C GLY A 239 -9.67 10.85 -8.69
N ASP A 240 -8.77 10.04 -9.26
CA ASP A 240 -8.76 8.59 -9.02
C ASP A 240 -8.25 8.25 -7.62
N LEU A 241 -7.28 9.01 -7.10
CA LEU A 241 -6.83 8.87 -5.71
C LEU A 241 -7.99 9.13 -4.73
N TYR A 242 -8.81 10.16 -5.00
CA TYR A 242 -10.02 10.42 -4.23
C TYR A 242 -10.99 9.24 -4.29
N ARG A 243 -11.27 8.73 -5.49
CA ARG A 243 -12.16 7.58 -5.70
C ARG A 243 -11.66 6.32 -5.01
N LEU A 244 -10.36 6.05 -5.09
CA LEU A 244 -9.70 4.95 -4.36
C LEU A 244 -9.83 5.12 -2.84
N GLY A 245 -9.66 6.33 -2.33
CA GLY A 245 -9.85 6.64 -0.91
C GLY A 245 -11.30 6.42 -0.46
N VAL A 246 -12.29 6.87 -1.24
CA VAL A 246 -13.71 6.60 -0.99
C VAL A 246 -13.99 5.11 -1.01
N LEU A 247 -13.46 4.38 -1.99
CA LEU A 247 -13.61 2.93 -2.08
C LEU A 247 -13.01 2.23 -0.84
N ALA A 248 -11.77 2.58 -0.49
CA ALA A 248 -11.07 2.01 0.67
C ALA A 248 -11.82 2.28 1.99
N SER A 249 -12.49 3.44 2.13
CA SER A 249 -13.29 3.75 3.31
C SER A 249 -14.49 2.83 3.50
N GLN A 250 -14.94 2.14 2.46
CA GLN A 250 -16.08 1.22 2.49
C GLN A 250 -15.65 -0.23 2.77
N VAL A 251 -14.40 -0.58 2.52
CA VAL A 251 -13.88 -1.95 2.71
C VAL A 251 -13.61 -2.20 4.19
N ARG A 252 -14.27 -3.19 4.79
CA ARG A 252 -14.00 -3.58 6.19
C ARG A 252 -12.68 -4.36 6.24
N PRO A 253 -11.75 -4.05 7.16
CA PRO A 253 -10.49 -4.77 7.29
C PRO A 253 -10.64 -6.28 7.54
N ALA A 254 -11.76 -6.70 8.15
CA ALA A 254 -12.08 -8.10 8.34
C ALA A 254 -12.45 -8.84 7.03
N ASP A 255 -12.83 -8.11 5.99
CA ASP A 255 -13.17 -8.66 4.66
C ASP A 255 -11.98 -8.60 3.69
N VAL A 256 -10.78 -8.33 4.19
CA VAL A 256 -9.53 -8.27 3.39
C VAL A 256 -8.62 -9.41 3.80
N GLY A 257 -8.45 -10.39 2.92
CA GLY A 257 -7.47 -11.46 3.10
C GLY A 257 -6.04 -10.94 2.98
N ASN A 258 -5.12 -11.51 3.76
CA ASN A 258 -3.69 -11.19 3.69
C ASN A 258 -2.93 -12.50 3.46
N VAL A 259 -2.47 -12.71 2.23
CA VAL A 259 -1.86 -13.97 1.80
C VAL A 259 -0.45 -13.68 1.27
N THR A 260 0.53 -14.38 1.82
CA THR A 260 1.88 -14.43 1.27
C THR A 260 1.99 -15.63 0.35
N LEU A 261 2.62 -15.46 -0.81
CA LEU A 261 2.80 -16.53 -1.78
C LEU A 261 3.51 -17.74 -1.14
N PRO A 262 3.05 -18.96 -1.40
CA PRO A 262 3.78 -20.15 -1.02
C PRO A 262 5.08 -20.22 -1.81
N VAL A 263 6.20 -20.34 -1.11
CA VAL A 263 7.53 -20.38 -1.69
C VAL A 263 8.37 -21.48 -1.05
N SER A 264 9.36 -21.96 -1.79
CA SER A 264 10.47 -22.80 -1.29
C SER A 264 11.78 -22.04 -1.41
N ILE A 265 12.65 -22.22 -0.43
CA ILE A 265 14.01 -21.65 -0.46
C ILE A 265 14.87 -22.49 -1.40
N GLY A 266 15.75 -21.84 -2.17
CA GLY A 266 16.69 -22.49 -3.05
C GLY A 266 17.77 -21.54 -3.56
N THR A 267 18.49 -21.96 -4.59
CA THR A 267 19.56 -21.18 -5.22
C THR A 267 19.35 -21.08 -6.73
N ALA A 268 19.74 -19.95 -7.30
CA ALA A 268 19.87 -19.73 -8.73
C ALA A 268 21.30 -19.27 -9.00
N GLY A 269 22.15 -20.17 -9.48
CA GLY A 269 23.60 -19.99 -9.45
C GLY A 269 24.12 -19.83 -8.01
N ALA A 270 24.90 -18.79 -7.76
CA ALA A 270 25.40 -18.45 -6.43
C ALA A 270 24.39 -17.67 -5.55
N ALA A 271 23.25 -17.27 -6.10
CA ALA A 271 22.29 -16.42 -5.39
C ALA A 271 21.28 -17.26 -4.61
N SER A 272 21.08 -16.94 -3.31
CA SER A 272 19.97 -17.46 -2.53
C SER A 272 18.68 -16.78 -2.99
N VAL A 273 17.67 -17.58 -3.34
CA VAL A 273 16.38 -17.12 -3.90
C VAL A 273 15.24 -17.92 -3.30
N VAL A 274 14.01 -17.52 -3.58
CA VAL A 274 12.83 -18.33 -3.29
C VAL A 274 12.06 -18.60 -4.59
N PHE A 275 11.58 -19.84 -4.73
CA PHE A 275 10.77 -20.27 -5.86
C PHE A 275 9.30 -20.30 -5.46
N ILE A 276 8.47 -19.66 -6.27
CA ILE A 276 7.01 -19.66 -6.09
C ILE A 276 6.51 -21.09 -6.40
N GLN A 277 5.75 -21.68 -5.50
CA GLN A 277 5.21 -23.01 -5.63
C GLN A 277 3.90 -23.04 -6.45
N ASP A 278 3.56 -24.19 -7.02
CA ASP A 278 2.37 -24.37 -7.87
C ASP A 278 1.05 -23.99 -7.19
N GLY A 279 0.94 -24.16 -5.88
CA GLY A 279 -0.22 -23.71 -5.11
C GLY A 279 -0.55 -22.21 -5.26
N ALA A 280 0.40 -21.39 -5.69
CA ALA A 280 0.17 -19.98 -5.99
C ALA A 280 -0.80 -19.75 -7.15
N ARG A 281 -0.89 -20.69 -8.12
CA ARG A 281 -1.79 -20.57 -9.28
C ARG A 281 -3.24 -20.44 -8.86
N THR A 282 -3.71 -21.26 -7.94
CA THR A 282 -5.09 -21.21 -7.41
C THR A 282 -5.36 -19.85 -6.72
N ILE A 283 -4.35 -19.31 -5.99
CA ILE A 283 -4.44 -18.00 -5.35
C ILE A 283 -4.59 -16.91 -6.41
N TYR A 284 -3.77 -16.93 -7.48
CA TYR A 284 -3.85 -15.95 -8.57
C TYR A 284 -5.19 -15.99 -9.30
N GLU A 285 -5.67 -17.17 -9.65
CA GLU A 285 -6.94 -17.36 -10.35
C GLU A 285 -8.12 -16.83 -9.54
N ARG A 286 -8.17 -17.20 -8.24
CA ARG A 286 -9.16 -16.67 -7.30
C ARG A 286 -9.09 -15.15 -7.24
N PHE A 287 -7.89 -14.59 -6.99
CA PHE A 287 -7.70 -13.16 -6.81
C PHE A 287 -8.04 -12.37 -8.07
N ARG A 288 -7.61 -12.86 -9.25
CA ARG A 288 -7.96 -12.28 -10.55
C ARG A 288 -9.46 -12.27 -10.79
N ARG A 289 -10.14 -13.36 -10.45
CA ARG A 289 -11.60 -13.51 -10.67
C ARG A 289 -12.40 -12.66 -9.71
N THR A 290 -12.00 -12.58 -8.44
CA THR A 290 -12.82 -11.99 -7.37
C THR A 290 -12.34 -10.61 -6.90
N GLY A 291 -11.07 -10.25 -7.07
CA GLY A 291 -10.46 -9.07 -6.44
C GLY A 291 -10.28 -9.22 -4.93
N ALA A 292 -10.49 -10.43 -4.38
CA ALA A 292 -10.43 -10.74 -2.95
C ALA A 292 -9.74 -12.09 -2.70
N LEU A 293 -9.18 -12.25 -1.50
CA LEU A 293 -8.50 -13.45 -1.04
C LEU A 293 -9.17 -14.08 0.18
#